data_b1cb114518ad244fd900ab4d1021f324
#
_entry.id   b1cb114518ad244fd900ab4d1021f324
#
_cell.length_a   1.000
_cell.length_b   1.000
_cell.length_c   1.000
_cell.angle_alpha   90.00
_cell.angle_beta   90.00
_cell.angle_gamma   90.00
#
_symmetry.space_group_name_H-M   'P 1'
#
loop_
_entity.id
_entity.type
_entity.pdbx_description
1 polymer ?
#
loop_
_entity_poly.entity_id
_entity_poly.type
_entity_poly.pdbx_seq_one_letter_code
_entity_poly.pdbx_strand_id
1 'polypeptide(L)'
;ILFVIGVFAYLFFSEIDIVSPGEGIVTGENDKIEIKSPNSGFINDFNIREGDQVSKGMILFTYTNLDYTHKETTLESVINFNDIKIKKLKKELELLKPLLAGNVDALNEKGKLPSLDGENYIYFQFKTEYDAIAMEEKNLEEKETLLEKELQSRTKQISFLQNKDDLLKKGGATNIDILNNRYDIEKQKTEMINVKLNFILLRKEFEKLKSQFKTKLYDKISSITEQISELQKNNIENDGELSLMKGKVSTNIITSPVAGTILKIDHNLKKGSFIEQYQSIMTVKQNSNGQVIEAKFDAKYRPYIYEGASVKVSVNSTAFKNNFSARVAKISPDSFSDNPNDSRERRYYRVTIDSFDNVSDVNYLPEGIPVNVFATSKKISIFEYIIASFKSDMTFVW
;
A
#
# COMPACT_ATOMS: atom_id res chain seq x y z
N ILE A 1 36.31 77.19 27.58
CA ILE A 1 35.69 76.73 26.31
C ILE A 1 36.49 75.54 25.75
N LEU A 2 37.80 75.57 25.57
CA LEU A 2 38.61 74.44 25.03
C LEU A 2 38.50 73.16 25.85
N PHE A 3 38.42 73.21 27.19
CA PHE A 3 38.26 72.09 28.05
C PHE A 3 36.89 71.40 27.86
N VAL A 4 35.81 72.15 27.70
CA VAL A 4 34.46 71.66 27.48
C VAL A 4 34.36 70.94 26.13
N ILE A 5 34.99 71.55 25.08
CA ILE A 5 35.07 70.89 23.75
C ILE A 5 35.84 69.59 23.84
N GLY A 6 36.93 69.52 24.62
CA GLY A 6 37.71 68.29 24.82
C GLY A 6 36.92 67.20 25.51
N VAL A 7 36.11 67.53 26.51
CA VAL A 7 35.21 66.54 27.21
C VAL A 7 34.12 66.01 26.25
N PHE A 8 33.50 66.91 25.46
CA PHE A 8 32.50 66.46 24.47
C PHE A 8 33.12 65.60 23.39
N ALA A 9 34.30 65.94 22.89
CA ALA A 9 35.03 65.11 21.95
C ALA A 9 35.35 63.72 22.56
N TYR A 10 35.83 63.70 23.80
CA TYR A 10 36.07 62.41 24.51
C TYR A 10 34.81 61.57 24.67
N LEU A 11 33.68 62.14 25.06
CA LEU A 11 32.40 61.44 25.20
C LEU A 11 31.89 60.93 23.86
N PHE A 12 32.16 61.61 22.76
CA PHE A 12 31.72 61.22 21.44
C PHE A 12 32.58 60.13 20.79
N PHE A 13 33.89 60.17 21.02
CA PHE A 13 34.83 59.20 20.45
C PHE A 13 35.15 58.02 21.36
N SER A 14 34.80 58.04 22.65
CA SER A 14 35.00 56.98 23.57
C SER A 14 33.87 55.94 23.45
N GLU A 15 34.19 54.70 23.18
CA GLU A 15 33.25 53.59 23.01
C GLU A 15 33.17 52.74 24.29
N ILE A 16 31.97 52.30 24.65
CA ILE A 16 31.70 51.36 25.72
C ILE A 16 30.92 50.14 25.19
N ASP A 17 31.21 48.97 25.75
CA ASP A 17 30.46 47.75 25.45
C ASP A 17 29.20 47.68 26.29
N ILE A 18 28.03 47.48 25.68
CA ILE A 18 26.81 47.16 26.41
C ILE A 18 26.81 45.65 26.67
N VAL A 19 26.66 45.30 27.93
CA VAL A 19 26.59 43.93 28.35
C VAL A 19 25.14 43.56 28.70
N SER A 20 24.62 42.58 28.05
CA SER A 20 23.27 42.00 28.31
C SER A 20 23.39 40.76 29.17
N PRO A 21 22.93 40.79 30.43
CA PRO A 21 22.96 39.62 31.28
C PRO A 21 21.82 38.65 30.93
N GLY A 22 22.09 37.37 31.01
CA GLY A 22 21.15 36.26 30.85
C GLY A 22 21.49 35.11 31.78
N GLU A 23 20.55 34.28 31.99
CA GLU A 23 20.70 33.02 32.76
C GLU A 23 20.52 31.84 31.80
N GLY A 24 21.35 30.81 31.92
CA GLY A 24 21.30 29.63 31.03
C GLY A 24 21.63 28.35 31.78
N ILE A 25 21.45 27.27 31.04
CA ILE A 25 21.86 25.95 31.46
C ILE A 25 22.68 25.27 30.36
N VAL A 26 23.67 24.50 30.77
CA VAL A 26 24.43 23.63 29.84
C VAL A 26 23.56 22.46 29.45
N THR A 27 23.38 22.22 28.17
CA THR A 27 22.60 21.10 27.63
C THR A 27 23.30 20.51 26.40
N GLY A 28 22.95 19.28 26.02
CA GLY A 28 23.36 18.71 24.75
C GLY A 28 22.51 19.22 23.58
N GLU A 29 23.08 19.30 22.40
CA GLU A 29 22.37 19.73 21.20
C GLU A 29 21.34 18.67 20.75
N ASN A 30 20.03 18.96 20.90
CA ASN A 30 18.90 18.09 20.47
C ASN A 30 19.04 16.62 20.91
N ASP A 31 19.42 16.40 22.16
CA ASP A 31 19.93 15.12 22.61
C ASP A 31 18.87 14.13 23.14
N LYS A 32 17.61 14.56 23.30
CA LYS A 32 16.54 13.70 23.87
C LYS A 32 15.54 13.30 22.83
N ILE A 33 15.46 12.00 22.55
CA ILE A 33 14.52 11.41 21.61
C ILE A 33 13.52 10.56 22.37
N GLU A 34 12.25 10.91 22.26
CA GLU A 34 11.14 10.15 22.82
C GLU A 34 10.75 9.03 21.88
N ILE A 35 10.84 7.78 22.33
CA ILE A 35 10.45 6.60 21.59
C ILE A 35 9.01 6.26 21.91
N LYS A 36 8.15 6.24 20.87
CA LYS A 36 6.73 5.94 20.98
C LYS A 36 6.41 4.65 20.25
N SER A 37 5.38 3.95 20.73
CA SER A 37 4.88 2.77 20.02
C SER A 37 4.11 3.17 18.77
N PRO A 38 4.42 2.63 17.58
CA PRO A 38 3.65 2.92 16.37
C PRO A 38 2.26 2.26 16.37
N ASN A 39 2.10 1.14 17.08
CA ASN A 39 0.87 0.37 17.16
C ASN A 39 0.61 -0.10 18.60
N SER A 40 -0.63 -0.50 18.88
CA SER A 40 -0.98 -1.16 20.15
C SER A 40 -0.56 -2.64 20.15
N GLY A 41 -0.34 -3.21 21.32
CA GLY A 41 -0.02 -4.63 21.47
C GLY A 41 0.49 -5.01 22.84
N PHE A 42 0.85 -6.29 23.01
CA PHE A 42 1.42 -6.82 24.24
C PHE A 42 2.93 -6.97 24.12
N ILE A 43 3.67 -6.48 25.11
CA ILE A 43 5.13 -6.58 25.14
C ILE A 43 5.56 -8.05 25.31
N ASN A 44 6.32 -8.56 24.35
CA ASN A 44 6.87 -9.92 24.38
C ASN A 44 8.16 -9.99 25.16
N ASP A 45 9.05 -9.05 24.91
CA ASP A 45 10.37 -9.01 25.51
C ASP A 45 10.81 -7.56 25.74
N PHE A 46 11.37 -7.32 26.92
CA PHE A 46 11.76 -5.99 27.39
C PHE A 46 13.01 -6.13 28.25
N ASN A 47 14.19 -6.09 27.63
CA ASN A 47 15.46 -6.43 28.27
C ASN A 47 16.37 -5.24 28.53
N ILE A 48 15.84 -4.02 28.55
CA ILE A 48 16.59 -2.78 28.71
C ILE A 48 16.23 -2.08 30.02
N ARG A 49 17.18 -1.32 30.55
CA ARG A 49 17.07 -0.59 31.80
C ARG A 49 17.46 0.86 31.60
N GLU A 50 17.01 1.70 32.53
CA GLU A 50 17.51 3.07 32.61
C GLU A 50 19.02 3.07 32.89
N GLY A 51 19.75 3.91 32.13
CA GLY A 51 21.20 3.96 32.17
C GLY A 51 21.93 3.07 31.13
N ASP A 52 21.23 2.14 30.47
CA ASP A 52 21.84 1.30 29.46
C ASP A 52 22.25 2.11 28.21
N GLN A 53 23.41 1.74 27.65
CA GLN A 53 23.90 2.28 26.39
C GLN A 53 23.30 1.51 25.22
N VAL A 54 22.76 2.22 24.23
CA VAL A 54 22.18 1.67 23.02
C VAL A 54 22.87 2.20 21.77
N SER A 55 23.02 1.33 20.78
CA SER A 55 23.50 1.72 19.46
C SER A 55 22.33 1.97 18.52
N LYS A 56 22.55 2.75 17.45
CA LYS A 56 21.57 2.94 16.40
C LYS A 56 21.17 1.61 15.77
N GLY A 57 19.87 1.33 15.70
CA GLY A 57 19.32 0.07 15.18
C GLY A 57 19.26 -1.08 16.19
N MET A 58 19.75 -0.89 17.42
CA MET A 58 19.64 -1.89 18.48
C MET A 58 18.17 -2.11 18.85
N ILE A 59 17.75 -3.37 18.96
CA ILE A 59 16.40 -3.73 19.38
C ILE A 59 16.21 -3.36 20.85
N LEU A 60 15.22 -2.53 21.12
CA LEU A 60 14.88 -2.08 22.46
C LEU A 60 13.85 -3.00 23.12
N PHE A 61 12.79 -3.32 22.40
CA PHE A 61 11.79 -4.29 22.81
C PHE A 61 11.00 -4.80 21.61
N THR A 62 10.29 -5.89 21.82
CA THR A 62 9.36 -6.47 20.86
C THR A 62 7.97 -6.58 21.48
N TYR A 63 6.94 -6.41 20.66
CA TYR A 63 5.56 -6.58 21.10
C TYR A 63 4.76 -7.30 20.02
N THR A 64 3.61 -7.87 20.35
CA THR A 64 2.71 -8.56 19.41
C THR A 64 1.34 -7.92 19.45
N ASN A 65 0.83 -7.59 18.28
CA ASN A 65 -0.58 -7.28 18.11
C ASN A 65 -1.26 -8.53 17.54
N LEU A 66 -2.07 -9.20 18.36
CA LEU A 66 -2.74 -10.45 18.00
C LEU A 66 -3.73 -10.28 16.86
N ASP A 67 -4.41 -9.13 16.79
CA ASP A 67 -5.40 -8.87 15.73
C ASP A 67 -4.73 -8.78 14.35
N TYR A 68 -3.58 -8.08 14.28
CA TYR A 68 -2.83 -7.98 13.02
C TYR A 68 -2.25 -9.33 12.59
N THR A 69 -1.70 -10.10 13.53
CA THR A 69 -1.17 -11.44 13.24
C THR A 69 -2.26 -12.40 12.79
N HIS A 70 -3.42 -12.38 13.48
CA HIS A 70 -4.56 -13.21 13.09
C HIS A 70 -5.09 -12.79 11.70
N LYS A 71 -5.20 -11.50 11.43
CA LYS A 71 -5.67 -11.01 10.13
C LYS A 71 -4.70 -11.35 9.00
N GLU A 72 -3.39 -11.27 9.23
CA GLU A 72 -2.35 -11.69 8.29
C GLU A 72 -2.53 -13.18 7.91
N THR A 73 -2.59 -14.07 8.91
CA THR A 73 -2.74 -15.53 8.68
C THR A 73 -4.06 -15.87 7.99
N THR A 74 -5.14 -15.14 8.31
CA THR A 74 -6.44 -15.32 7.67
C THR A 74 -6.40 -14.94 6.18
N LEU A 75 -5.82 -13.78 5.85
CA LEU A 75 -5.67 -13.33 4.45
C LEU A 75 -4.81 -14.30 3.64
N GLU A 76 -3.67 -14.76 4.19
CA GLU A 76 -2.83 -15.77 3.52
C GLU A 76 -3.60 -17.06 3.23
N SER A 77 -4.43 -17.52 4.19
CA SER A 77 -5.26 -18.71 4.03
C SER A 77 -6.32 -18.54 2.94
N VAL A 78 -6.96 -17.37 2.87
CA VAL A 78 -7.97 -17.04 1.85
C VAL A 78 -7.35 -17.00 0.45
N ILE A 79 -6.21 -16.33 0.30
CA ILE A 79 -5.49 -16.23 -0.98
C ILE A 79 -5.11 -17.64 -1.46
N ASN A 80 -4.50 -18.45 -0.59
CA ASN A 80 -4.12 -19.83 -0.93
C ASN A 80 -5.33 -20.69 -1.34
N PHE A 81 -6.45 -20.59 -0.62
CA PHE A 81 -7.69 -21.28 -0.97
C PHE A 81 -8.20 -20.86 -2.35
N ASN A 82 -8.21 -19.56 -2.63
CA ASN A 82 -8.62 -19.01 -3.93
C ASN A 82 -7.70 -19.51 -5.05
N ASP A 83 -6.38 -19.54 -4.83
CA ASP A 83 -5.41 -20.04 -5.81
C ASP A 83 -5.62 -21.50 -6.15
N ILE A 84 -5.88 -22.35 -5.15
CA ILE A 84 -6.23 -23.75 -5.36
C ILE A 84 -7.51 -23.86 -6.20
N LYS A 85 -8.53 -23.05 -5.89
CA LYS A 85 -9.80 -23.04 -6.63
C LYS A 85 -9.63 -22.56 -8.07
N ILE A 86 -8.85 -21.51 -8.29
CA ILE A 86 -8.49 -21.00 -9.62
C ILE A 86 -7.77 -22.08 -10.44
N LYS A 87 -6.81 -22.79 -9.82
CA LYS A 87 -6.09 -23.89 -10.49
C LYS A 87 -7.04 -25.02 -10.91
N LYS A 88 -7.99 -25.38 -10.03
CA LYS A 88 -9.01 -26.37 -10.35
C LYS A 88 -9.91 -25.93 -11.51
N LEU A 89 -10.43 -24.69 -11.48
CA LEU A 89 -11.28 -24.13 -12.54
C LEU A 89 -10.53 -24.01 -13.88
N LYS A 90 -9.25 -23.62 -13.88
CA LYS A 90 -8.41 -23.59 -15.08
C LYS A 90 -8.25 -25.00 -15.70
N LYS A 91 -8.03 -26.02 -14.86
CA LYS A 91 -7.94 -27.41 -15.31
C LYS A 91 -9.28 -27.87 -15.96
N GLU A 92 -10.40 -27.54 -15.33
CA GLU A 92 -11.73 -27.82 -15.86
C GLU A 92 -11.96 -27.14 -17.21
N LEU A 93 -11.56 -25.85 -17.33
CA LEU A 93 -11.64 -25.09 -18.60
C LEU A 93 -10.79 -25.73 -19.71
N GLU A 94 -9.59 -26.22 -19.38
CA GLU A 94 -8.72 -26.93 -20.35
C GLU A 94 -9.35 -28.23 -20.85
N LEU A 95 -10.14 -28.92 -20.05
CA LEU A 95 -10.85 -30.14 -20.43
C LEU A 95 -12.09 -29.85 -21.30
N LEU A 96 -12.79 -28.71 -21.06
CA LEU A 96 -14.01 -28.37 -21.80
C LEU A 96 -13.72 -27.74 -23.19
N LYS A 97 -12.65 -27.00 -23.36
CA LYS A 97 -12.29 -26.36 -24.64
C LYS A 97 -12.20 -27.31 -25.84
N PRO A 98 -11.58 -28.50 -25.75
CA PRO A 98 -11.53 -29.46 -26.84
C PRO A 98 -12.91 -30.00 -27.30
N LEU A 99 -13.87 -30.15 -26.35
CA LEU A 99 -15.24 -30.50 -26.69
C LEU A 99 -15.92 -29.46 -27.59
N LEU A 100 -15.61 -28.19 -27.37
CA LEU A 100 -16.10 -27.09 -28.22
C LEU A 100 -15.52 -27.13 -29.64
N ALA A 101 -14.22 -27.46 -29.73
CA ALA A 101 -13.50 -27.53 -31.00
C ALA A 101 -13.79 -28.82 -31.79
N GLY A 102 -14.53 -29.78 -31.22
CA GLY A 102 -14.78 -31.09 -31.86
C GLY A 102 -13.55 -31.99 -31.92
N ASN A 103 -12.50 -31.69 -31.16
CA ASN A 103 -11.22 -32.42 -31.18
C ASN A 103 -10.96 -33.13 -29.84
N VAL A 104 -11.75 -34.12 -29.55
CA VAL A 104 -11.65 -34.91 -28.28
C VAL A 104 -10.44 -35.84 -28.29
N ASP A 105 -9.99 -36.30 -29.44
CA ASP A 105 -8.83 -37.19 -29.58
C ASP A 105 -7.52 -36.55 -29.17
N ALA A 106 -7.42 -35.22 -29.26
CA ALA A 106 -6.27 -34.48 -28.76
C ALA A 106 -6.05 -34.60 -27.23
N LEU A 107 -7.06 -34.96 -26.48
CA LEU A 107 -6.95 -35.25 -25.04
C LEU A 107 -6.42 -36.69 -24.79
N ASN A 108 -6.78 -37.61 -25.65
CA ASN A 108 -6.32 -39.03 -25.58
C ASN A 108 -4.82 -39.14 -25.89
N GLU A 109 -4.35 -38.43 -26.93
CA GLU A 109 -2.95 -38.45 -27.37
C GLU A 109 -1.99 -37.83 -26.35
N LYS A 110 -2.44 -36.90 -25.51
CA LYS A 110 -1.60 -36.23 -24.50
C LYS A 110 -1.56 -36.96 -23.16
N GLY A 111 -2.20 -38.15 -23.02
CA GLY A 111 -2.25 -38.88 -21.74
C GLY A 111 -2.95 -38.09 -20.62
N LYS A 112 -3.76 -37.08 -20.96
CA LYS A 112 -4.45 -36.20 -20.04
C LYS A 112 -5.91 -36.59 -19.77
N LEU A 113 -6.26 -37.87 -20.01
CA LEU A 113 -7.58 -38.32 -19.58
C LEU A 113 -7.72 -38.14 -18.07
N PRO A 114 -8.73 -37.37 -17.64
CA PRO A 114 -8.98 -37.22 -16.20
C PRO A 114 -9.38 -38.56 -15.61
N SER A 115 -8.84 -38.88 -14.44
CA SER A 115 -9.34 -39.98 -13.64
C SER A 115 -10.81 -39.78 -13.27
N LEU A 116 -11.56 -40.86 -13.08
CA LEU A 116 -12.98 -40.84 -12.67
C LEU A 116 -13.17 -40.33 -11.22
N ASP A 117 -12.25 -39.54 -10.71
CA ASP A 117 -12.37 -38.90 -9.41
C ASP A 117 -13.41 -37.79 -9.49
N GLY A 118 -14.20 -37.61 -8.44
CA GLY A 118 -15.31 -36.64 -8.40
C GLY A 118 -14.96 -35.20 -8.75
N GLU A 119 -13.67 -34.91 -8.97
CA GLU A 119 -13.17 -33.59 -9.40
C GLU A 119 -13.47 -33.24 -10.87
N ASN A 120 -13.73 -34.23 -11.72
CA ASN A 120 -13.91 -34.05 -13.18
C ASN A 120 -15.36 -34.30 -13.63
N TYR A 121 -16.33 -34.28 -12.69
CA TYR A 121 -17.74 -34.61 -12.95
C TYR A 121 -18.33 -33.80 -14.12
N ILE A 122 -18.07 -32.50 -14.16
CA ILE A 122 -18.61 -31.60 -15.20
C ILE A 122 -18.07 -31.98 -16.58
N TYR A 123 -16.77 -32.31 -16.68
CA TYR A 123 -16.20 -32.79 -17.93
C TYR A 123 -16.90 -34.07 -18.42
N PHE A 124 -17.07 -35.06 -17.55
CA PHE A 124 -17.70 -36.29 -17.93
C PHE A 124 -19.17 -36.14 -18.35
N GLN A 125 -19.90 -35.20 -17.71
CA GLN A 125 -21.25 -34.86 -18.11
C GLN A 125 -21.29 -34.34 -19.56
N PHE A 126 -20.48 -33.31 -19.89
CA PHE A 126 -20.40 -32.77 -21.23
C PHE A 126 -19.82 -33.75 -22.25
N LYS A 127 -18.86 -34.58 -21.84
CA LYS A 127 -18.31 -35.64 -22.70
C LYS A 127 -19.37 -36.69 -23.08
N THR A 128 -20.22 -37.07 -22.17
CA THR A 128 -21.32 -38.03 -22.45
C THR A 128 -22.33 -37.43 -23.43
N GLU A 129 -22.71 -36.13 -23.25
CA GLU A 129 -23.60 -35.44 -24.19
C GLU A 129 -22.94 -35.32 -25.57
N TYR A 130 -21.64 -35.02 -25.63
CA TYR A 130 -20.87 -34.94 -26.87
C TYR A 130 -20.83 -36.27 -27.61
N ASP A 131 -20.54 -37.38 -26.90
CA ASP A 131 -20.47 -38.73 -27.48
C ASP A 131 -21.81 -39.15 -28.05
N ALA A 132 -22.93 -38.80 -27.36
CA ALA A 132 -24.27 -39.06 -27.85
C ALA A 132 -24.57 -38.34 -29.16
N ILE A 133 -24.17 -37.06 -29.25
CA ILE A 133 -24.29 -36.23 -30.47
C ILE A 133 -23.44 -36.82 -31.61
N ALA A 134 -22.20 -37.22 -31.33
CA ALA A 134 -21.31 -37.82 -32.31
C ALA A 134 -21.86 -39.16 -32.85
N MET A 135 -22.48 -39.94 -32.00
CA MET A 135 -23.16 -41.19 -32.40
C MET A 135 -24.39 -40.90 -33.30
N GLU A 136 -25.19 -39.88 -32.96
CA GLU A 136 -26.35 -39.49 -33.81
C GLU A 136 -25.91 -38.92 -35.14
N GLU A 137 -24.78 -38.17 -35.19
CA GLU A 137 -24.19 -37.69 -36.45
C GLU A 137 -23.85 -38.84 -37.37
N LYS A 138 -23.21 -39.88 -36.86
CA LYS A 138 -22.91 -41.12 -37.63
C LYS A 138 -24.17 -41.85 -38.09
N ASN A 139 -25.18 -41.95 -37.24
CA ASN A 139 -26.48 -42.56 -37.60
C ASN A 139 -27.15 -41.78 -38.75
N LEU A 140 -27.06 -40.44 -38.75
CA LEU A 140 -27.60 -39.61 -39.83
C LEU A 140 -26.84 -39.80 -41.16
N GLU A 141 -25.51 -39.91 -41.11
CA GLU A 141 -24.69 -40.21 -42.29
C GLU A 141 -25.08 -41.59 -42.92
N GLU A 142 -25.28 -42.60 -42.07
CA GLU A 142 -25.76 -43.93 -42.55
C GLU A 142 -27.16 -43.83 -43.16
N LYS A 143 -28.10 -43.10 -42.51
CA LYS A 143 -29.43 -42.83 -43.10
C LYS A 143 -29.37 -42.04 -44.40
N GLU A 144 -28.46 -41.09 -44.55
CA GLU A 144 -28.25 -40.31 -45.79
C GLU A 144 -27.84 -41.23 -46.93
N THR A 145 -26.88 -42.13 -46.71
CA THR A 145 -26.45 -43.12 -47.73
C THR A 145 -27.55 -44.08 -48.12
N LEU A 146 -28.41 -44.50 -47.21
CA LEU A 146 -29.58 -45.33 -47.50
C LEU A 146 -30.64 -44.57 -48.28
N LEU A 147 -30.90 -43.32 -47.93
CA LEU A 147 -31.82 -42.44 -48.64
C LEU A 147 -31.39 -42.20 -50.10
N GLU A 148 -30.10 -41.97 -50.33
CA GLU A 148 -29.60 -41.82 -51.71
C GLU A 148 -29.87 -43.03 -52.56
N LYS A 149 -29.66 -44.25 -52.03
CA LYS A 149 -29.99 -45.51 -52.72
C LYS A 149 -31.48 -45.63 -53.01
N GLU A 150 -32.34 -45.28 -52.03
CA GLU A 150 -33.80 -45.30 -52.20
C GLU A 150 -34.24 -44.31 -53.25
N LEU A 151 -33.71 -43.07 -53.25
CA LEU A 151 -34.02 -42.07 -54.24
C LEU A 151 -33.60 -42.50 -55.67
N GLN A 152 -32.43 -43.11 -55.80
CA GLN A 152 -31.99 -43.68 -57.07
C GLN A 152 -32.93 -44.79 -57.55
N SER A 153 -33.38 -45.68 -56.67
CA SER A 153 -34.35 -46.74 -57.03
C SER A 153 -35.66 -46.15 -57.47
N ARG A 154 -36.23 -45.17 -56.74
CA ARG A 154 -37.51 -44.53 -57.09
C ARG A 154 -37.38 -43.73 -58.38
N THR A 155 -36.24 -43.06 -58.66
CA THR A 155 -35.99 -42.38 -59.90
C THR A 155 -36.00 -43.34 -61.12
N LYS A 156 -35.42 -44.57 -60.92
CA LYS A 156 -35.49 -45.64 -61.95
C LYS A 156 -36.91 -46.09 -62.16
N GLN A 157 -37.72 -46.29 -61.12
CA GLN A 157 -39.14 -46.66 -61.27
C GLN A 157 -39.94 -45.59 -61.95
N ILE A 158 -39.76 -44.31 -61.62
CA ILE A 158 -40.43 -43.20 -62.32
C ILE A 158 -40.08 -43.19 -63.82
N SER A 159 -38.79 -43.33 -64.18
CA SER A 159 -38.35 -43.39 -65.56
C SER A 159 -38.96 -44.60 -66.33
N PHE A 160 -39.07 -45.76 -65.67
CA PHE A 160 -39.76 -46.94 -66.24
C PHE A 160 -41.24 -46.64 -66.49
N LEU A 161 -41.98 -46.07 -65.55
CA LEU A 161 -43.37 -45.71 -65.69
C LEU A 161 -43.60 -44.63 -66.75
N GLN A 162 -42.66 -43.69 -66.90
CA GLN A 162 -42.70 -42.70 -67.95
C GLN A 162 -42.53 -43.36 -69.37
N ASN A 163 -41.56 -44.27 -69.52
CA ASN A 163 -41.40 -45.02 -70.76
C ASN A 163 -42.63 -45.86 -71.08
N LYS A 164 -43.28 -46.50 -70.07
CA LYS A 164 -44.53 -47.19 -70.18
C LYS A 164 -45.67 -46.25 -70.63
N ASP A 165 -45.79 -45.03 -70.15
CA ASP A 165 -46.75 -44.02 -70.56
C ASP A 165 -46.63 -43.73 -72.08
N ASP A 166 -45.39 -43.59 -72.55
CA ASP A 166 -45.11 -43.32 -73.97
C ASP A 166 -45.45 -44.54 -74.84
N LEU A 167 -45.20 -45.76 -74.40
CA LEU A 167 -45.58 -46.97 -75.08
C LEU A 167 -47.10 -47.16 -75.15
N LEU A 168 -47.84 -46.88 -74.04
CA LEU A 168 -49.28 -46.97 -73.99
C LEU A 168 -49.94 -45.96 -74.95
N LYS A 169 -49.42 -44.76 -75.04
CA LYS A 169 -49.89 -43.75 -76.02
C LYS A 169 -49.66 -44.17 -77.51
N LYS A 170 -48.49 -44.76 -77.80
CA LYS A 170 -48.14 -45.25 -79.13
C LYS A 170 -48.92 -46.54 -79.57
N GLY A 171 -49.22 -47.38 -78.55
CA GLY A 171 -49.89 -48.66 -78.74
C GLY A 171 -51.43 -48.60 -78.81
N GLY A 172 -52.04 -47.43 -78.70
CA GLY A 172 -53.49 -47.27 -78.75
C GLY A 172 -54.23 -47.80 -77.48
N ALA A 173 -53.58 -47.80 -76.31
CA ALA A 173 -54.18 -48.17 -75.04
C ALA A 173 -55.38 -47.28 -74.67
N THR A 174 -56.27 -47.75 -73.76
CA THR A 174 -57.41 -46.96 -73.34
C THR A 174 -56.98 -45.74 -72.54
N ASN A 175 -57.76 -44.66 -72.59
CA ASN A 175 -57.51 -43.44 -71.77
C ASN A 175 -57.41 -43.73 -70.27
N ILE A 176 -58.12 -44.77 -69.78
CA ILE A 176 -58.07 -45.24 -68.35
C ILE A 176 -56.71 -45.79 -68.03
N ASP A 177 -56.09 -46.61 -68.89
CA ASP A 177 -54.79 -47.19 -68.69
C ASP A 177 -53.69 -46.13 -68.61
N ILE A 178 -53.77 -45.15 -69.46
CA ILE A 178 -52.84 -44.00 -69.48
C ILE A 178 -53.03 -43.16 -68.17
N LEU A 179 -54.26 -42.91 -67.75
CA LEU A 179 -54.57 -42.17 -66.55
C LEU A 179 -54.08 -42.87 -65.31
N ASN A 180 -54.28 -44.17 -65.21
CA ASN A 180 -53.79 -44.97 -64.09
C ASN A 180 -52.25 -44.96 -64.04
N ASN A 181 -51.55 -45.12 -65.14
CA ASN A 181 -50.10 -45.04 -65.19
C ASN A 181 -49.57 -43.66 -64.78
N ARG A 182 -50.23 -42.58 -65.17
CA ARG A 182 -49.90 -41.23 -64.73
C ARG A 182 -50.14 -41.00 -63.24
N TYR A 183 -51.19 -41.56 -62.68
CA TYR A 183 -51.46 -41.57 -61.26
C TYR A 183 -50.33 -42.29 -60.48
N ASP A 184 -49.86 -43.44 -60.94
CA ASP A 184 -48.73 -44.17 -60.36
C ASP A 184 -47.45 -43.33 -60.43
N ILE A 185 -47.17 -42.62 -61.52
CA ILE A 185 -46.03 -41.69 -61.64
C ILE A 185 -46.12 -40.59 -60.59
N GLU A 186 -47.25 -39.92 -60.42
CA GLU A 186 -47.44 -38.83 -59.48
C GLU A 186 -47.41 -39.35 -58.02
N LYS A 187 -47.93 -40.55 -57.76
CA LYS A 187 -47.80 -41.21 -56.48
C LYS A 187 -46.33 -41.43 -56.11
N GLN A 188 -45.51 -42.00 -57.01
CA GLN A 188 -44.07 -42.22 -56.73
C GLN A 188 -43.31 -40.91 -56.53
N LYS A 189 -43.62 -39.86 -57.28
CA LYS A 189 -43.03 -38.50 -57.06
C LYS A 189 -43.39 -37.94 -55.71
N THR A 190 -44.63 -38.05 -55.27
CA THR A 190 -45.11 -37.61 -53.97
C THR A 190 -44.41 -38.36 -52.82
N GLU A 191 -44.30 -39.68 -52.93
CA GLU A 191 -43.56 -40.49 -51.95
C GLU A 191 -42.10 -40.11 -51.87
N MET A 192 -41.44 -39.85 -53.02
CA MET A 192 -40.07 -39.38 -53.09
C MET A 192 -39.88 -37.99 -52.40
N ILE A 193 -40.83 -37.09 -52.58
CA ILE A 193 -40.83 -35.77 -51.90
C ILE A 193 -40.98 -35.92 -50.38
N ASN A 194 -41.91 -36.80 -49.94
CA ASN A 194 -42.13 -37.05 -48.50
C ASN A 194 -40.90 -37.61 -47.83
N VAL A 195 -40.20 -38.57 -48.45
CA VAL A 195 -38.98 -39.17 -47.92
C VAL A 195 -37.88 -38.08 -47.81
N LYS A 196 -37.69 -37.23 -48.82
CA LYS A 196 -36.75 -36.12 -48.74
C LYS A 196 -37.10 -35.13 -47.63
N LEU A 197 -38.38 -34.79 -47.48
CA LEU A 197 -38.85 -33.86 -46.49
C LEU A 197 -38.58 -34.40 -45.09
N ASN A 198 -38.88 -35.65 -44.84
CA ASN A 198 -38.61 -36.31 -43.50
C ASN A 198 -37.12 -36.27 -43.18
N PHE A 199 -36.23 -36.53 -44.13
CA PHE A 199 -34.80 -36.45 -43.92
C PHE A 199 -34.34 -35.01 -43.60
N ILE A 200 -34.85 -33.98 -44.32
CA ILE A 200 -34.57 -32.58 -44.06
C ILE A 200 -35.01 -32.22 -42.64
N LEU A 201 -36.16 -32.70 -42.16
CA LEU A 201 -36.65 -32.43 -40.80
C LEU A 201 -35.73 -33.06 -39.73
N LEU A 202 -35.33 -34.33 -39.92
CA LEU A 202 -34.37 -35.01 -39.05
C LEU A 202 -33.04 -34.28 -38.98
N ARG A 203 -32.51 -33.84 -40.10
CA ARG A 203 -31.25 -33.06 -40.18
C ARG A 203 -31.36 -31.72 -39.43
N LYS A 204 -32.49 -31.02 -39.57
CA LYS A 204 -32.75 -29.77 -38.85
C LYS A 204 -32.84 -30.01 -37.33
N GLU A 205 -33.47 -31.09 -36.90
CA GLU A 205 -33.56 -31.44 -35.49
C GLU A 205 -32.18 -31.76 -34.92
N PHE A 206 -31.35 -32.49 -35.64
CA PHE A 206 -29.97 -32.76 -35.23
C PHE A 206 -29.14 -31.47 -35.13
N GLU A 207 -29.19 -30.56 -36.11
CA GLU A 207 -28.50 -29.28 -36.07
C GLU A 207 -28.95 -28.42 -34.87
N LYS A 208 -30.23 -28.49 -34.53
CA LYS A 208 -30.78 -27.84 -33.33
C LYS A 208 -30.15 -28.44 -32.05
N LEU A 209 -30.06 -29.74 -31.91
CA LEU A 209 -29.43 -30.43 -30.78
C LEU A 209 -27.95 -30.03 -30.67
N LYS A 210 -27.21 -30.07 -31.74
CA LYS A 210 -25.80 -29.67 -31.81
C LYS A 210 -25.60 -28.20 -31.42
N SER A 211 -26.48 -27.30 -31.84
CA SER A 211 -26.48 -25.89 -31.46
C SER A 211 -26.78 -25.71 -29.96
N GLN A 212 -27.77 -26.42 -29.45
CA GLN A 212 -28.12 -26.37 -28.02
C GLN A 212 -26.96 -26.83 -27.12
N PHE A 213 -26.30 -27.93 -27.51
CA PHE A 213 -25.11 -28.41 -26.81
C PHE A 213 -23.98 -27.36 -26.79
N LYS A 214 -23.68 -26.78 -27.96
CA LYS A 214 -22.67 -25.71 -28.05
C LYS A 214 -22.99 -24.53 -27.16
N THR A 215 -24.25 -24.09 -27.13
CA THR A 215 -24.70 -22.99 -26.27
C THR A 215 -24.48 -23.32 -24.80
N LYS A 216 -24.94 -24.49 -24.35
CA LYS A 216 -24.71 -24.94 -22.95
C LYS A 216 -23.21 -24.96 -22.60
N LEU A 217 -22.36 -25.42 -23.51
CA LEU A 217 -20.92 -25.50 -23.30
C LEU A 217 -20.28 -24.11 -23.24
N TYR A 218 -20.70 -23.18 -24.10
CA TYR A 218 -20.27 -21.78 -24.05
C TYR A 218 -20.67 -21.12 -22.75
N ASP A 219 -21.92 -21.28 -22.32
CA ASP A 219 -22.41 -20.71 -21.06
C ASP A 219 -21.59 -21.23 -19.87
N LYS A 220 -21.27 -22.54 -19.87
CA LYS A 220 -20.42 -23.11 -18.81
C LYS A 220 -19.00 -22.57 -18.81
N ILE A 221 -18.37 -22.48 -20.00
CA ILE A 221 -17.03 -21.91 -20.16
C ILE A 221 -17.00 -20.43 -19.73
N SER A 222 -18.03 -19.65 -20.10
CA SER A 222 -18.16 -18.26 -19.69
C SER A 222 -18.26 -18.14 -18.18
N SER A 223 -19.14 -18.93 -17.56
CA SER A 223 -19.33 -18.95 -16.08
C SER A 223 -18.04 -19.30 -15.34
N ILE A 224 -17.27 -20.30 -15.82
CA ILE A 224 -15.99 -20.66 -15.21
C ILE A 224 -14.98 -19.51 -15.38
N THR A 225 -14.94 -18.86 -16.54
CA THR A 225 -14.02 -17.74 -16.81
C THR A 225 -14.34 -16.55 -15.91
N GLU A 226 -15.61 -16.26 -15.71
CA GLU A 226 -16.08 -15.20 -14.81
C GLU A 226 -15.68 -15.50 -13.36
N GLN A 227 -15.91 -16.72 -12.88
CA GLN A 227 -15.49 -17.15 -11.53
C GLN A 227 -13.97 -17.02 -11.34
N ILE A 228 -13.17 -17.38 -12.34
CA ILE A 228 -11.71 -17.21 -12.26
C ILE A 228 -11.35 -15.72 -12.15
N SER A 229 -11.98 -14.88 -12.95
CA SER A 229 -11.72 -13.42 -12.93
C SER A 229 -12.10 -12.79 -11.61
N GLU A 230 -13.23 -13.20 -11.02
CA GLU A 230 -13.68 -12.72 -9.71
C GLU A 230 -12.71 -13.15 -8.60
N LEU A 231 -12.30 -14.42 -8.57
CA LEU A 231 -11.33 -14.90 -7.59
C LEU A 231 -9.96 -14.22 -7.72
N GLN A 232 -9.52 -13.95 -8.95
CA GLN A 232 -8.28 -13.21 -9.19
C GLN A 232 -8.36 -11.76 -8.70
N LYS A 233 -9.50 -11.09 -8.94
CA LYS A 233 -9.75 -9.74 -8.41
C LYS A 233 -9.72 -9.75 -6.89
N ASN A 234 -10.41 -10.68 -6.25
CA ASN A 234 -10.43 -10.81 -4.79
C ASN A 234 -9.02 -11.08 -4.23
N ASN A 235 -8.19 -11.85 -4.93
CA ASN A 235 -6.81 -12.08 -4.52
C ASN A 235 -5.96 -10.81 -4.59
N ILE A 236 -6.12 -9.99 -5.62
CA ILE A 236 -5.41 -8.69 -5.74
C ILE A 236 -5.77 -7.77 -4.56
N GLU A 237 -7.06 -7.70 -4.20
CA GLU A 237 -7.53 -6.90 -3.06
C GLU A 237 -6.96 -7.43 -1.74
N ASN A 238 -7.02 -8.75 -1.53
CA ASN A 238 -6.48 -9.41 -0.34
C ASN A 238 -4.95 -9.30 -0.24
N ASP A 239 -4.21 -9.39 -1.35
CA ASP A 239 -2.76 -9.20 -1.40
C ASP A 239 -2.35 -7.78 -0.99
N GLY A 240 -3.11 -6.77 -1.43
CA GLY A 240 -2.94 -5.39 -0.99
C GLY A 240 -3.11 -5.24 0.52
N GLU A 241 -4.19 -5.82 1.07
CA GLU A 241 -4.45 -5.79 2.51
C GLU A 241 -3.41 -6.60 3.30
N LEU A 242 -2.99 -7.77 2.79
CA LEU A 242 -1.94 -8.60 3.38
C LEU A 242 -0.60 -7.85 3.47
N SER A 243 -0.23 -7.12 2.42
CA SER A 243 0.98 -6.29 2.40
C SER A 243 0.94 -5.21 3.49
N LEU A 244 -0.21 -4.56 3.69
CA LEU A 244 -0.42 -3.60 4.78
C LEU A 244 -0.30 -4.26 6.16
N MET A 245 -0.89 -5.45 6.34
CA MET A 245 -0.80 -6.18 7.61
C MET A 245 0.64 -6.62 7.90
N LYS A 246 1.37 -7.14 6.92
CA LYS A 246 2.80 -7.49 7.05
C LYS A 246 3.64 -6.28 7.44
N GLY A 247 3.37 -5.11 6.86
CA GLY A 247 4.00 -3.85 7.26
C GLY A 247 3.73 -3.51 8.72
N LYS A 248 2.50 -3.66 9.19
CA LYS A 248 2.13 -3.42 10.60
C LYS A 248 2.77 -4.43 11.55
N VAL A 249 2.83 -5.71 11.18
CA VAL A 249 3.47 -6.76 11.99
C VAL A 249 4.98 -6.55 12.05
N SER A 250 5.64 -6.12 10.98
CA SER A 250 7.07 -5.84 10.95
C SER A 250 7.48 -4.68 11.86
N THR A 251 6.58 -3.73 12.16
CA THR A 251 6.82 -2.64 13.11
C THR A 251 6.69 -3.05 14.57
N ASN A 252 6.44 -4.31 14.86
CA ASN A 252 6.38 -4.86 16.21
C ASN A 252 7.75 -4.98 16.88
N ILE A 253 8.82 -4.66 16.17
CA ILE A 253 10.18 -4.57 16.70
C ILE A 253 10.55 -3.09 16.79
N ILE A 254 10.78 -2.61 18.02
CA ILE A 254 11.19 -1.24 18.24
C ILE A 254 12.71 -1.18 18.42
N THR A 255 13.33 -0.37 17.60
CA THR A 255 14.79 -0.17 17.57
C THR A 255 15.13 1.27 17.95
N SER A 256 16.35 1.46 18.48
CA SER A 256 16.85 2.81 18.76
C SER A 256 17.16 3.56 17.43
N PRO A 257 16.62 4.77 17.22
CA PRO A 257 16.94 5.59 16.04
C PRO A 257 18.35 6.19 16.10
N VAL A 258 18.93 6.26 17.30
CA VAL A 258 20.24 6.88 17.57
C VAL A 258 21.08 6.02 18.50
N ALA A 259 22.40 6.28 18.52
CA ALA A 259 23.27 5.79 19.58
C ALA A 259 23.18 6.74 20.78
N GLY A 260 23.03 6.18 21.98
CA GLY A 260 22.83 7.00 23.17
C GLY A 260 22.65 6.19 24.44
N THR A 261 22.14 6.86 25.47
CA THR A 261 21.86 6.27 26.80
C THR A 261 20.37 6.42 27.11
N ILE A 262 19.75 5.37 27.66
CA ILE A 262 18.34 5.41 28.07
C ILE A 262 18.23 6.25 29.34
N LEU A 263 17.51 7.37 29.24
CA LEU A 263 17.30 8.28 30.38
C LEU A 263 16.16 7.86 31.25
N LYS A 264 15.04 7.46 30.64
CA LYS A 264 13.80 7.16 31.36
C LYS A 264 13.02 6.11 30.61
N ILE A 265 12.41 5.20 31.35
CA ILE A 265 11.46 4.18 30.87
C ILE A 265 10.14 4.40 31.62
N ASP A 266 9.00 4.20 30.95
CA ASP A 266 7.71 4.20 31.62
C ASP A 266 7.65 3.04 32.63
N HIS A 267 7.50 3.36 33.91
CA HIS A 267 7.55 2.41 35.02
C HIS A 267 6.45 1.33 34.97
N ASN A 268 5.39 1.56 34.19
CA ASN A 268 4.28 0.63 34.05
C ASN A 268 4.56 -0.48 33.03
N LEU A 269 5.65 -0.38 32.27
CA LEU A 269 5.95 -1.28 31.17
C LEU A 269 6.84 -2.43 31.64
N LYS A 270 6.32 -3.64 31.42
CA LYS A 270 7.00 -4.92 31.69
C LYS A 270 6.61 -5.92 30.63
N LYS A 271 7.31 -7.04 30.55
CA LYS A 271 6.90 -8.18 29.75
C LYS A 271 5.44 -8.56 30.06
N GLY A 272 4.60 -8.65 29.02
CA GLY A 272 3.17 -8.90 29.11
C GLY A 272 2.30 -7.65 29.31
N SER A 273 2.88 -6.44 29.51
CA SER A 273 2.09 -5.22 29.57
C SER A 273 1.50 -4.88 28.21
N PHE A 274 0.29 -4.31 28.20
CA PHE A 274 -0.33 -3.75 27.00
C PHE A 274 0.18 -2.32 26.78
N ILE A 275 0.49 -1.99 25.54
CA ILE A 275 0.88 -0.65 25.08
C ILE A 275 -0.15 -0.13 24.11
N GLU A 276 -0.44 1.16 24.18
CA GLU A 276 -1.33 1.85 23.25
C GLU A 276 -0.55 2.43 22.08
N GLN A 277 -1.25 2.69 20.98
CA GLN A 277 -0.66 3.37 19.84
C GLN A 277 -0.22 4.80 20.23
N TYR A 278 0.99 5.19 19.83
CA TYR A 278 1.65 6.46 20.15
C TYR A 278 1.94 6.69 21.64
N GLN A 279 1.78 5.67 22.48
CA GLN A 279 2.24 5.76 23.87
C GLN A 279 3.74 5.99 23.93
N SER A 280 4.16 6.93 24.77
CA SER A 280 5.58 7.16 25.09
C SER A 280 6.12 6.03 25.93
N ILE A 281 7.14 5.35 25.43
CA ILE A 281 7.72 4.17 26.05
C ILE A 281 8.97 4.52 26.84
N MET A 282 9.87 5.28 26.22
CA MET A 282 11.14 5.66 26.81
C MET A 282 11.73 6.90 26.14
N THR A 283 12.71 7.49 26.83
CA THR A 283 13.51 8.59 26.30
C THR A 283 14.96 8.15 26.20
N VAL A 284 15.53 8.27 25.01
CA VAL A 284 16.95 8.03 24.76
C VAL A 284 17.66 9.37 24.61
N LYS A 285 18.74 9.51 25.35
CA LYS A 285 19.68 10.63 25.19
C LYS A 285 20.72 10.24 24.15
N GLN A 286 20.77 10.97 23.06
CA GLN A 286 21.76 10.76 22.02
C GLN A 286 23.16 11.14 22.54
N ASN A 287 24.19 10.38 22.16
CA ASN A 287 25.56 10.78 22.38
C ASN A 287 25.90 11.94 21.43
N SER A 288 25.66 13.16 21.86
CA SER A 288 26.00 14.37 21.09
C SER A 288 27.50 14.69 21.31
N ASN A 289 28.20 15.05 20.24
CA ASN A 289 29.62 15.46 20.33
C ASN A 289 29.78 16.95 20.72
N GLY A 290 28.68 17.64 21.02
CA GLY A 290 28.70 19.06 21.35
C GLY A 290 27.77 19.41 22.51
N GLN A 291 28.27 20.22 23.41
CA GLN A 291 27.46 20.89 24.41
C GLN A 291 27.10 22.28 23.91
N VAL A 292 25.87 22.70 24.20
CA VAL A 292 25.38 24.04 23.92
C VAL A 292 24.86 24.64 25.24
N ILE A 293 24.80 25.97 25.30
CA ILE A 293 24.15 26.64 26.41
C ILE A 293 22.84 27.24 25.90
N GLU A 294 21.74 26.81 26.50
CA GLU A 294 20.46 27.47 26.31
C GLU A 294 20.29 28.55 27.38
N ALA A 295 20.28 29.79 26.93
CA ALA A 295 20.16 30.96 27.80
C ALA A 295 18.86 31.72 27.58
N LYS A 296 18.32 32.29 28.66
CA LYS A 296 17.18 33.20 28.68
C LYS A 296 17.68 34.62 28.87
N PHE A 297 17.36 35.49 27.93
CA PHE A 297 17.65 36.93 28.03
C PHE A 297 16.35 37.70 28.12
N ASP A 298 16.24 38.66 29.05
CA ASP A 298 15.10 39.54 29.17
C ASP A 298 14.82 40.26 27.85
N ALA A 299 13.54 40.38 27.48
CA ALA A 299 13.10 40.95 26.19
C ALA A 299 13.62 42.36 25.93
N LYS A 300 13.90 43.14 26.96
CA LYS A 300 14.49 44.48 26.84
C LYS A 300 15.88 44.47 26.21
N TYR A 301 16.62 43.35 26.32
CA TYR A 301 17.97 43.26 25.75
C TYR A 301 17.96 42.73 24.31
N ARG A 302 16.79 42.37 23.72
CA ARG A 302 16.71 41.84 22.36
C ARG A 302 17.38 42.73 21.29
N PRO A 303 17.27 44.08 21.33
CA PRO A 303 17.92 44.96 20.34
C PRO A 303 19.46 44.90 20.38
N TYR A 304 20.02 44.42 21.48
CA TYR A 304 21.46 44.41 21.74
C TYR A 304 22.11 43.05 21.49
N ILE A 305 21.30 42.02 21.26
CA ILE A 305 21.80 40.65 21.05
C ILE A 305 21.59 40.27 19.60
N TYR A 306 22.62 39.79 18.93
CA TYR A 306 22.60 39.34 17.54
C TYR A 306 23.35 38.01 17.37
N GLU A 307 23.06 37.26 16.33
CA GLU A 307 23.77 36.05 16.01
C GLU A 307 25.23 36.31 15.68
N GLY A 308 26.15 35.57 16.26
CA GLY A 308 27.60 35.78 16.21
C GLY A 308 28.14 36.73 17.29
N ALA A 309 27.28 37.34 18.14
CA ALA A 309 27.73 38.16 19.24
C ALA A 309 28.63 37.36 20.21
N SER A 310 29.69 38.04 20.72
CA SER A 310 30.56 37.42 21.73
C SER A 310 29.85 37.31 23.08
N VAL A 311 30.02 36.22 23.75
CA VAL A 311 29.38 35.92 25.04
C VAL A 311 30.43 35.44 26.01
N LYS A 312 30.44 36.06 27.20
CA LYS A 312 31.19 35.52 28.36
C LYS A 312 30.25 34.66 29.20
N VAL A 313 30.66 33.43 29.46
CA VAL A 313 29.91 32.50 30.28
C VAL A 313 30.64 32.31 31.61
N SER A 314 29.90 32.45 32.71
CA SER A 314 30.39 32.22 34.07
C SER A 314 29.58 31.08 34.70
N VAL A 315 30.23 30.02 35.12
CA VAL A 315 29.59 28.87 35.73
C VAL A 315 29.20 29.25 37.18
N ASN A 316 27.93 29.09 37.52
CA ASN A 316 27.41 29.34 38.82
C ASN A 316 27.61 28.14 39.77
N SER A 317 28.88 27.76 40.01
CA SER A 317 29.27 26.65 40.85
C SER A 317 30.54 26.94 41.60
N THR A 318 30.61 26.57 42.87
CA THR A 318 31.83 26.72 43.70
C THR A 318 32.96 25.80 43.22
N ALA A 319 32.66 24.74 42.53
CA ALA A 319 33.63 23.78 42.00
C ALA A 319 34.28 24.21 40.67
N PHE A 320 33.60 25.05 39.90
CA PHE A 320 34.05 25.53 38.59
C PHE A 320 34.10 27.05 38.60
N LYS A 321 35.28 27.64 38.69
CA LYS A 321 35.48 29.10 38.71
C LYS A 321 35.94 29.70 37.38
N ASN A 322 35.89 28.92 36.29
CA ASN A 322 36.40 29.38 35.01
C ASN A 322 35.32 30.14 34.23
N ASN A 323 35.69 31.33 33.74
CA ASN A 323 34.93 32.05 32.73
C ASN A 323 35.45 31.62 31.36
N PHE A 324 34.58 31.37 30.41
CA PHE A 324 34.97 31.06 29.05
C PHE A 324 34.19 31.95 28.06
N SER A 325 34.72 32.08 26.88
CA SER A 325 34.09 32.84 25.80
C SER A 325 33.42 31.91 24.81
N ALA A 326 32.28 32.34 24.31
CA ALA A 326 31.48 31.63 23.33
C ALA A 326 30.80 32.61 22.38
N ARG A 327 30.00 32.13 21.46
CA ARG A 327 29.24 32.97 20.52
C ARG A 327 27.77 32.58 20.52
N VAL A 328 26.94 33.59 20.26
CA VAL A 328 25.51 33.37 20.01
C VAL A 328 25.34 32.64 18.67
N ALA A 329 24.79 31.41 18.70
CA ALA A 329 24.51 30.66 17.51
C ALA A 329 23.13 31.01 16.92
N LYS A 330 22.11 31.06 17.79
CA LYS A 330 20.74 31.28 17.36
C LYS A 330 19.93 32.01 18.41
N ILE A 331 19.01 32.86 17.95
CA ILE A 331 18.06 33.57 18.80
C ILE A 331 16.65 33.18 18.40
N SER A 332 15.80 32.89 19.36
CA SER A 332 14.39 32.58 19.08
C SER A 332 13.72 33.77 18.35
N PRO A 333 12.87 33.51 17.34
CA PRO A 333 12.18 34.57 16.59
C PRO A 333 11.15 35.31 17.44
N ASP A 334 10.61 34.64 18.49
CA ASP A 334 9.59 35.18 19.37
C ASP A 334 10.03 35.11 20.85
N SER A 335 9.40 35.94 21.69
CA SER A 335 9.62 35.98 23.12
C SER A 335 8.70 35.01 23.84
N PHE A 336 9.20 34.40 24.91
CA PHE A 336 8.52 33.44 25.78
C PHE A 336 8.25 34.03 27.16
N SER A 337 7.27 33.46 27.85
CA SER A 337 6.97 33.70 29.26
C SER A 337 6.87 32.32 29.93
N ASP A 338 7.31 32.20 31.16
CA ASP A 338 7.21 30.97 31.93
C ASP A 338 5.76 30.69 32.38
N ASN A 339 4.92 31.75 32.48
CA ASN A 339 3.49 31.65 32.75
C ASN A 339 2.67 32.45 31.73
N PRO A 340 2.19 31.82 30.63
CA PRO A 340 1.49 32.51 29.55
C PRO A 340 0.21 33.25 29.97
N ASN A 341 -0.35 32.92 31.12
CA ASN A 341 -1.60 33.47 31.61
C ASN A 341 -1.43 34.76 32.44
N ASP A 342 -0.17 35.15 32.76
CA ASP A 342 0.11 36.40 33.49
C ASP A 342 0.73 37.45 32.57
N SER A 343 -0.05 38.44 32.20
CA SER A 343 0.37 39.54 31.34
C SER A 343 1.45 40.44 31.95
N ARG A 344 1.71 40.33 33.26
CA ARG A 344 2.74 41.11 33.98
C ARG A 344 4.07 40.41 34.08
N GLU A 345 4.13 39.14 33.60
CA GLU A 345 5.36 38.36 33.66
C GLU A 345 6.40 38.84 32.68
N ARG A 346 7.66 38.77 33.10
CA ARG A 346 8.80 39.18 32.26
C ARG A 346 8.91 38.22 31.06
N ARG A 347 8.97 38.80 29.88
CA ARG A 347 9.21 38.05 28.64
C ARG A 347 10.71 37.90 28.41
N TYR A 348 11.12 36.80 27.86
CA TYR A 348 12.50 36.50 27.53
C TYR A 348 12.64 35.91 26.15
N TYR A 349 13.81 36.05 25.55
CA TYR A 349 14.21 35.33 24.34
C TYR A 349 15.12 34.19 24.71
N ARG A 350 14.92 33.04 24.02
CA ARG A 350 15.84 31.92 24.12
C ARG A 350 16.98 32.10 23.16
N VAL A 351 18.19 31.94 23.65
CA VAL A 351 19.42 32.13 22.89
C VAL A 351 20.24 30.84 23.05
N THR A 352 20.55 30.22 21.92
CA THR A 352 21.48 29.09 21.88
C THR A 352 22.88 29.62 21.69
N ILE A 353 23.80 29.22 22.52
CA ILE A 353 25.20 29.62 22.51
C ILE A 353 26.03 28.35 22.27
N ASP A 354 26.88 28.44 21.24
CA ASP A 354 27.82 27.40 20.84
C ASP A 354 29.20 28.00 20.57
N SER A 355 30.04 27.32 19.82
CA SER A 355 31.33 27.83 19.34
C SER A 355 32.23 28.37 20.47
N PHE A 356 32.52 27.55 21.44
CA PHE A 356 33.37 27.87 22.58
C PHE A 356 34.83 28.04 22.12
N ASP A 357 35.51 29.09 22.59
CA ASP A 357 36.92 29.38 22.21
C ASP A 357 37.88 28.28 22.72
N ASN A 358 37.53 27.56 23.84
CA ASN A 358 38.24 26.42 24.36
C ASN A 358 37.23 25.25 24.56
N VAL A 359 37.13 24.36 23.58
CA VAL A 359 36.24 23.19 23.59
C VAL A 359 36.54 22.23 24.76
N SER A 360 37.82 22.15 25.19
CA SER A 360 38.23 21.34 26.33
C SER A 360 37.57 21.72 27.66
N ASP A 361 37.31 23.03 27.88
CA ASP A 361 36.78 23.53 29.14
C ASP A 361 35.27 23.24 29.27
N VAL A 362 34.57 23.16 28.19
CA VAL A 362 33.10 22.95 28.13
C VAL A 362 32.72 21.46 28.24
N ASN A 363 33.49 20.57 27.61
CA ASN A 363 33.26 19.13 27.66
C ASN A 363 33.37 18.52 29.06
N TYR A 364 33.92 19.27 30.01
CA TYR A 364 34.00 18.86 31.44
C TYR A 364 32.80 19.37 32.26
N LEU A 365 31.93 20.23 31.70
CA LEU A 365 30.77 20.73 32.47
C LEU A 365 29.66 19.69 32.42
N PRO A 366 29.20 19.20 33.57
CA PRO A 366 28.01 18.35 33.57
C PRO A 366 26.79 19.09 33.02
N GLU A 367 25.97 18.41 32.22
CA GLU A 367 24.73 18.97 31.73
C GLU A 367 23.78 19.29 32.90
N GLY A 368 22.94 20.30 32.72
CA GLY A 368 22.04 20.78 33.77
C GLY A 368 22.68 21.80 34.70
N ILE A 369 23.98 22.10 34.57
CA ILE A 369 24.62 23.13 35.40
C ILE A 369 24.10 24.51 35.00
N PRO A 370 23.66 25.34 35.97
CA PRO A 370 23.27 26.72 35.71
C PRO A 370 24.50 27.58 35.43
N VAL A 371 24.39 28.48 34.46
CA VAL A 371 25.42 29.41 34.03
C VAL A 371 24.85 30.84 33.90
N ASN A 372 25.69 31.83 34.26
CA ASN A 372 25.40 33.21 33.97
C ASN A 372 26.06 33.56 32.64
N VAL A 373 25.32 34.23 31.77
CA VAL A 373 25.71 34.52 30.39
C VAL A 373 25.70 36.04 30.20
N PHE A 374 26.77 36.58 29.64
CA PHE A 374 26.92 38.03 29.41
C PHE A 374 27.20 38.22 27.91
N ALA A 375 26.17 38.58 27.13
CA ALA A 375 26.33 38.89 25.73
C ALA A 375 26.82 40.34 25.57
N THR A 376 27.90 40.48 24.81
CA THR A 376 28.50 41.82 24.51
C THR A 376 27.89 42.33 23.20
N SER A 377 27.26 43.48 23.26
CA SER A 377 26.65 44.16 22.15
C SER A 377 27.68 44.91 21.30
N LYS A 378 27.20 45.59 20.25
CA LYS A 378 28.00 46.57 19.51
C LYS A 378 28.45 47.69 20.45
N LYS A 379 29.67 48.15 20.22
CA LYS A 379 30.20 49.34 20.91
C LYS A 379 29.36 50.56 20.58
N ILE A 380 28.99 51.32 21.60
CA ILE A 380 28.32 52.62 21.45
C ILE A 380 29.14 53.68 22.12
N SER A 381 29.04 54.96 21.63
CA SER A 381 29.72 56.04 22.27
C SER A 381 29.11 56.34 23.65
N ILE A 382 29.94 56.81 24.58
CA ILE A 382 29.46 57.22 25.92
C ILE A 382 28.37 58.31 25.78
N PHE A 383 28.48 59.19 24.78
CA PHE A 383 27.48 60.17 24.47
C PHE A 383 26.14 59.61 24.08
N GLU A 384 26.11 58.59 23.17
CA GLU A 384 24.89 57.85 22.78
C GLU A 384 24.27 57.08 23.96
N TYR A 385 25.11 56.50 24.82
CA TYR A 385 24.64 55.80 26.01
C TYR A 385 23.91 56.74 26.98
N ILE A 386 24.48 57.93 27.25
CA ILE A 386 23.88 58.95 28.10
C ILE A 386 22.55 59.45 27.50
N ILE A 387 22.52 59.77 26.20
CA ILE A 387 21.30 60.23 25.51
C ILE A 387 20.22 59.10 25.52
N ALA A 388 20.57 57.82 25.28
CA ALA A 388 19.65 56.71 25.32
C ALA A 388 19.05 56.50 26.71
N SER A 389 19.85 56.68 27.76
CA SER A 389 19.40 56.65 29.16
C SER A 389 18.41 57.76 29.47
N PHE A 390 18.65 58.97 29.02
CA PHE A 390 17.71 60.10 29.15
C PHE A 390 16.42 59.92 28.32
N LYS A 391 16.49 59.34 27.13
CA LYS A 391 15.30 59.04 26.30
C LYS A 391 14.41 57.95 26.89
N SER A 392 14.93 57.00 27.64
CA SER A 392 14.13 55.94 28.24
C SER A 392 13.21 56.46 29.38
N ASP A 393 13.59 57.56 30.04
CA ASP A 393 12.84 58.17 31.13
C ASP A 393 11.88 59.31 30.68
N MET A 394 11.95 59.72 29.41
CA MET A 394 11.04 60.70 28.83
C MET A 394 10.09 60.04 27.82
N THR A 395 8.92 59.64 28.26
CA THR A 395 7.78 59.29 27.38
C THR A 395 7.19 60.58 26.82
N PHE A 396 7.60 60.96 25.61
CA PHE A 396 6.86 61.97 24.84
C PHE A 396 5.61 61.30 24.25
N VAL A 397 4.46 61.59 24.83
CA VAL A 397 3.16 61.31 24.22
C VAL A 397 2.90 62.43 23.21
N TRP A 398 2.88 62.12 21.92
CA TRP A 398 2.37 62.99 20.87
C TRP A 398 0.91 62.65 20.60
#